data_911f06ef8a97f54b303faaf9fcf852cf
#
_entry.id   911f06ef8a97f54b303faaf9fcf852cf
#
_cell.length_a   1.000
_cell.length_b   1.000
_cell.length_c   1.000
_cell.angle_alpha   90.00
_cell.angle_beta   90.00
_cell.angle_gamma   90.00
#
_symmetry.space_group_name_H-M   'P 1'
#
loop_
_entity.id
_entity.type
_entity.pdbx_description
1 polymer ?
#
loop_
_entity_poly.entity_id
_entity_poly.type
_entity_poly.pdbx_seq_one_letter_code
_entity_poly.pdbx_strand_id
1 'polypeptide(L)'
;MRVLQGCVRYPPAPGGAETHVAALAEGLQQRGHDVTVHTTDLWSETPFTRREMPSQVNGVPVTRHRARSPGGEAHYVLAPGMVSAFLAAETDIVHTHSYGYFQNSTALLRRRLRETPWVITPHFHPTWSMWGGARRLGLRRVYDATVGRETLAAADAVVCGSRHESELLLAEVGCDPAKIRVIPNGIHWETWADPPTSARFRKTFPQLGERLVLYAGRLATNKGLPDLVSAAASFPEAELLLVGQDMGPGEALDAQAAAAGITLHRLGHLDNDLYRSAFGAAELLALPSDYEAFGIVLLEAAAAGLPVVATRVGGVPEAVAEGETGLLVDYGDPEALGAAIASLLSDATAAAALGAAGRERVTRDFTWESIVGRIEALYAELH
;
A
#
# COMPACT_ATOMS: atom_id res chain seq x y z
N MET A 1 -23.57 12.39 -5.23
CA MET A 1 -24.05 11.26 -4.38
C MET A 1 -23.59 11.46 -2.95
N ARG A 2 -24.35 10.95 -1.98
CA ARG A 2 -23.92 10.85 -0.58
C ARG A 2 -23.18 9.51 -0.42
N VAL A 3 -21.91 9.57 -0.05
CA VAL A 3 -21.02 8.40 0.05
C VAL A 3 -20.62 8.20 1.50
N LEU A 4 -20.91 7.02 2.05
CA LEU A 4 -20.47 6.62 3.38
C LEU A 4 -19.26 5.70 3.27
N GLN A 5 -18.09 6.16 3.72
CA GLN A 5 -16.89 5.38 3.83
C GLN A 5 -16.77 4.74 5.21
N GLY A 6 -16.44 3.44 5.26
CA GLY A 6 -16.25 2.71 6.51
C GLY A 6 -14.87 2.07 6.60
N CYS A 7 -14.08 2.39 7.63
CA CYS A 7 -12.76 1.80 7.85
C CYS A 7 -12.45 1.64 9.34
N VAL A 8 -11.45 0.81 9.67
CA VAL A 8 -11.06 0.59 11.07
C VAL A 8 -10.25 1.76 11.63
N ARG A 9 -9.33 2.30 10.83
CA ARG A 9 -8.52 3.49 11.16
C ARG A 9 -8.56 4.48 10.01
N TYR A 10 -8.32 5.75 10.33
CA TYR A 10 -8.27 6.86 9.37
C TYR A 10 -7.26 7.90 9.84
N PRO A 11 -6.62 8.66 8.97
CA PRO A 11 -5.65 9.68 9.39
C PRO A 11 -6.16 10.59 10.52
N PRO A 12 -5.25 11.00 11.43
CA PRO A 12 -3.79 10.90 11.37
C PRO A 12 -3.18 9.57 11.81
N ALA A 13 -3.98 8.50 12.05
CA ALA A 13 -3.43 7.17 12.29
C ALA A 13 -2.65 6.68 11.05
N PRO A 14 -1.40 6.20 11.20
CA PRO A 14 -0.55 5.85 10.07
C PRO A 14 -0.93 4.49 9.45
N GLY A 15 -0.79 4.37 8.13
CA GLY A 15 -0.93 3.10 7.39
C GLY A 15 -1.32 3.29 5.93
N GLY A 16 -1.04 2.29 5.11
CA GLY A 16 -1.31 2.35 3.66
C GLY A 16 -2.81 2.33 3.34
N ALA A 17 -3.60 1.50 4.03
CA ALA A 17 -5.04 1.46 3.86
C ALA A 17 -5.69 2.78 4.31
N GLU A 18 -5.19 3.39 5.41
CA GLU A 18 -5.65 4.67 5.92
C GLU A 18 -5.42 5.80 4.90
N THR A 19 -4.23 5.83 4.30
CA THR A 19 -3.88 6.79 3.24
C THR A 19 -4.76 6.58 2.01
N HIS A 20 -5.02 5.33 1.62
CA HIS A 20 -5.91 5.01 0.50
C HIS A 20 -7.33 5.54 0.72
N VAL A 21 -7.92 5.26 1.89
CA VAL A 21 -9.29 5.72 2.21
C VAL A 21 -9.36 7.24 2.24
N ALA A 22 -8.34 7.91 2.79
CA ALA A 22 -8.29 9.37 2.83
C ALA A 22 -8.22 9.97 1.42
N ALA A 23 -7.30 9.51 0.60
CA ALA A 23 -7.15 10.00 -0.76
C ALA A 23 -8.43 9.77 -1.61
N LEU A 24 -9.08 8.62 -1.44
CA LEU A 24 -10.35 8.34 -2.10
C LEU A 24 -11.47 9.27 -1.60
N ALA A 25 -11.59 9.46 -0.29
CA ALA A 25 -12.63 10.32 0.29
C ALA A 25 -12.44 11.79 -0.13
N GLU A 26 -11.21 12.29 -0.08
CA GLU A 26 -10.84 13.64 -0.50
C GLU A 26 -11.09 13.85 -2.00
N GLY A 27 -10.67 12.91 -2.84
CA GLY A 27 -10.87 12.98 -4.28
C GLY A 27 -12.35 12.95 -4.68
N LEU A 28 -13.18 12.11 -4.04
CA LEU A 28 -14.63 12.10 -4.26
C LEU A 28 -15.28 13.42 -3.84
N GLN A 29 -14.86 13.99 -2.70
CA GLN A 29 -15.37 15.28 -2.22
C GLN A 29 -15.01 16.42 -3.20
N GLN A 30 -13.77 16.44 -3.72
CA GLN A 30 -13.34 17.40 -4.72
C GLN A 30 -14.16 17.31 -6.02
N ARG A 31 -14.70 16.14 -6.33
CA ARG A 31 -15.58 15.90 -7.48
C ARG A 31 -17.08 16.19 -7.18
N GLY A 32 -17.38 16.75 -6.01
CA GLY A 32 -18.72 17.22 -5.64
C GLY A 32 -19.62 16.17 -4.99
N HIS A 33 -19.06 15.05 -4.52
CA HIS A 33 -19.82 14.10 -3.70
C HIS A 33 -19.86 14.55 -2.23
N ASP A 34 -20.96 14.25 -1.54
CA ASP A 34 -21.08 14.42 -0.08
C ASP A 34 -20.51 13.18 0.62
N VAL A 35 -19.28 13.27 1.08
CA VAL A 35 -18.55 12.14 1.64
C VAL A 35 -18.48 12.24 3.16
N THR A 36 -18.84 11.17 3.84
CA THR A 36 -18.64 11.02 5.29
C THR A 36 -17.85 9.76 5.60
N VAL A 37 -16.91 9.84 6.55
CA VAL A 37 -16.10 8.70 6.98
C VAL A 37 -16.49 8.27 8.39
N HIS A 38 -16.83 6.99 8.55
CA HIS A 38 -17.03 6.35 9.84
C HIS A 38 -15.84 5.43 10.13
N THR A 39 -15.13 5.73 11.21
CA THR A 39 -13.93 4.99 11.63
C THR A 39 -13.92 4.81 13.14
N THR A 40 -12.81 4.33 13.70
CA THR A 40 -12.63 4.20 15.14
C THR A 40 -11.61 5.22 15.70
N ASP A 41 -11.54 5.32 17.04
CA ASP A 41 -10.51 6.07 17.75
C ASP A 41 -9.20 5.29 17.93
N LEU A 42 -9.02 4.19 17.19
CA LEU A 42 -7.83 3.35 17.22
C LEU A 42 -6.67 4.05 16.52
N TRP A 43 -5.55 4.20 17.24
CA TRP A 43 -4.29 4.72 16.69
C TRP A 43 -3.39 3.62 16.19
N SER A 44 -3.21 2.58 16.98
CA SER A 44 -2.36 1.42 16.67
C SER A 44 -3.01 0.13 17.14
N GLU A 45 -2.82 -0.92 16.37
CA GLU A 45 -3.28 -2.26 16.71
C GLU A 45 -2.32 -2.97 17.66
N THR A 46 -1.03 -2.75 17.49
CA THR A 46 0.01 -3.38 18.30
C THR A 46 1.08 -2.35 18.67
N PRO A 47 1.14 -1.91 19.92
CA PRO A 47 0.17 -2.18 21.00
C PRO A 47 -1.19 -1.51 20.72
N PHE A 48 -2.28 -2.08 21.26
CA PHE A 48 -3.62 -1.50 21.13
C PHE A 48 -3.67 -0.13 21.82
N THR A 49 -3.71 0.91 21.02
CA THR A 49 -3.68 2.29 21.50
C THR A 49 -4.80 3.10 20.85
N ARG A 50 -5.55 3.81 21.68
CA ARG A 50 -6.58 4.77 21.25
C ARG A 50 -6.11 6.18 21.49
N ARG A 51 -6.52 7.11 20.62
CA ARG A 51 -6.24 8.54 20.75
C ARG A 51 -7.48 9.36 20.40
N GLU A 52 -7.58 10.53 21.02
CA GLU A 52 -8.47 11.57 20.52
C GLU A 52 -7.87 12.12 19.21
N MET A 53 -8.69 12.19 18.19
CA MET A 53 -8.29 12.59 16.84
C MET A 53 -9.38 13.49 16.23
N PRO A 54 -9.03 14.36 15.28
CA PRO A 54 -9.96 15.33 14.72
C PRO A 54 -11.19 14.67 14.08
N SER A 55 -12.34 15.37 14.14
CA SER A 55 -13.58 14.99 13.50
C SER A 55 -13.69 15.47 12.05
N GLN A 56 -12.65 16.11 11.52
CA GLN A 56 -12.50 16.50 10.12
C GLN A 56 -11.04 16.35 9.72
N VAL A 57 -10.78 15.80 8.54
CA VAL A 57 -9.44 15.65 7.96
C VAL A 57 -9.50 16.12 6.51
N ASN A 58 -8.70 17.11 6.15
CA ASN A 58 -8.64 17.71 4.81
C ASN A 58 -10.03 18.07 4.23
N GLY A 59 -10.91 18.58 5.08
CA GLY A 59 -12.27 18.95 4.69
C GLY A 59 -13.30 17.80 4.77
N VAL A 60 -12.89 16.54 4.85
CA VAL A 60 -13.79 15.38 4.95
C VAL A 60 -14.29 15.21 6.38
N PRO A 61 -15.63 15.16 6.64
CA PRO A 61 -16.19 14.85 7.94
C PRO A 61 -15.88 13.41 8.38
N VAL A 62 -15.41 13.25 9.62
CA VAL A 62 -15.01 11.96 10.20
C VAL A 62 -15.71 11.71 11.53
N THR A 63 -16.49 10.65 11.61
CA THR A 63 -17.08 10.17 12.86
C THR A 63 -16.25 9.03 13.42
N ARG A 64 -15.69 9.23 14.63
CA ARG A 64 -14.84 8.24 15.29
C ARG A 64 -15.58 7.51 16.38
N HIS A 65 -15.71 6.21 16.24
CA HIS A 65 -16.37 5.32 17.20
C HIS A 65 -15.36 4.72 18.16
N ARG A 66 -15.78 4.54 19.42
CA ARG A 66 -14.92 3.96 20.45
C ARG A 66 -14.55 2.52 20.10
N ALA A 67 -13.27 2.28 19.85
CA ALA A 67 -12.72 0.95 19.64
C ALA A 67 -12.66 0.14 20.92
N ARG A 68 -13.02 -1.14 20.85
CA ARG A 68 -12.91 -2.14 21.93
C ARG A 68 -12.23 -3.37 21.37
N SER A 69 -11.28 -3.94 22.13
CA SER A 69 -10.61 -5.19 21.75
C SER A 69 -10.84 -6.20 22.89
N PRO A 70 -11.81 -7.11 22.75
CA PRO A 70 -11.99 -8.20 23.70
C PRO A 70 -10.74 -9.08 23.73
N GLY A 71 -10.19 -9.30 24.95
CA GLY A 71 -8.96 -10.08 25.12
C GLY A 71 -7.66 -9.31 24.86
N GLY A 72 -7.71 -8.02 24.59
CA GLY A 72 -6.51 -7.18 24.38
C GLY A 72 -5.79 -7.37 23.04
N GLU A 73 -6.34 -8.20 22.16
CA GLU A 73 -5.80 -8.44 20.82
C GLU A 73 -6.46 -7.50 19.80
N ALA A 74 -5.65 -6.69 19.12
CA ALA A 74 -6.11 -5.66 18.20
C ALA A 74 -6.90 -6.15 16.98
N HIS A 75 -6.79 -7.43 16.63
CA HIS A 75 -7.43 -8.02 15.45
C HIS A 75 -8.94 -8.19 15.52
N TYR A 76 -9.52 -8.06 16.71
CA TYR A 76 -10.97 -8.13 16.94
C TYR A 76 -11.50 -6.80 17.44
N VAL A 77 -11.22 -5.75 16.68
CA VAL A 77 -11.70 -4.40 17.01
C VAL A 77 -13.21 -4.33 16.79
N LEU A 78 -13.93 -4.13 17.88
CA LEU A 78 -15.36 -3.87 17.87
C LEU A 78 -15.63 -2.38 18.07
N ALA A 79 -16.62 -1.84 17.37
CA ALA A 79 -17.06 -0.46 17.50
C ALA A 79 -18.61 -0.39 17.48
N PRO A 80 -19.29 -0.80 18.57
CA PRO A 80 -20.75 -0.92 18.60
C PRO A 80 -21.49 0.36 18.20
N GLY A 81 -20.96 1.55 18.51
CA GLY A 81 -21.52 2.82 18.08
C GLY A 81 -21.55 3.02 16.56
N MET A 82 -20.72 2.31 15.80
CA MET A 82 -20.74 2.34 14.34
C MET A 82 -22.03 1.72 13.77
N VAL A 83 -22.59 0.71 14.44
CA VAL A 83 -23.82 0.04 13.97
C VAL A 83 -24.97 1.02 13.86
N SER A 84 -25.28 1.74 14.93
CA SER A 84 -26.37 2.72 14.94
C SER A 84 -26.12 3.85 13.94
N ALA A 85 -24.87 4.30 13.82
CA ALA A 85 -24.50 5.35 12.88
C ALA A 85 -24.68 4.92 11.42
N PHE A 86 -24.20 3.72 11.05
CA PHE A 86 -24.42 3.17 9.70
C PHE A 86 -25.90 2.98 9.39
N LEU A 87 -26.70 2.49 10.34
CA LEU A 87 -28.14 2.29 10.13
C LEU A 87 -28.91 3.61 10.02
N ALA A 88 -28.48 4.65 10.73
CA ALA A 88 -29.12 5.96 10.70
C ALA A 88 -28.69 6.82 9.50
N ALA A 89 -27.50 6.58 8.93
CA ALA A 89 -26.98 7.42 7.86
C ALA A 89 -27.87 7.42 6.62
N GLU A 90 -28.16 8.60 6.12
CA GLU A 90 -28.77 8.80 4.80
C GLU A 90 -27.65 8.82 3.76
N THR A 91 -27.49 7.74 3.02
CA THR A 91 -26.42 7.58 2.02
C THR A 91 -26.94 6.86 0.79
N ASP A 92 -26.37 7.21 -0.36
CA ASP A 92 -26.72 6.62 -1.64
C ASP A 92 -25.86 5.36 -1.89
N ILE A 93 -24.64 5.32 -1.33
CA ILE A 93 -23.72 4.17 -1.43
C ILE A 93 -22.87 4.04 -0.16
N VAL A 94 -22.57 2.80 0.22
CA VAL A 94 -21.62 2.45 1.28
C VAL A 94 -20.36 1.85 0.66
N HIS A 95 -19.18 2.31 1.07
CA HIS A 95 -17.92 1.70 0.70
C HIS A 95 -17.09 1.37 1.94
N THR A 96 -16.82 0.10 2.19
CA THR A 96 -16.01 -0.34 3.34
C THR A 96 -14.65 -0.83 2.90
N HIS A 97 -13.65 -0.64 3.78
CA HIS A 97 -12.26 -0.96 3.53
C HIS A 97 -11.73 -1.96 4.55
N SER A 98 -10.76 -2.77 4.13
CA SER A 98 -10.09 -3.80 4.92
C SER A 98 -10.99 -4.98 5.32
N TYR A 99 -10.68 -6.14 4.75
CA TYR A 99 -11.37 -7.39 4.98
C TYR A 99 -11.17 -7.89 6.41
N GLY A 100 -12.24 -8.44 7.00
CA GLY A 100 -12.16 -9.07 8.32
C GLY A 100 -12.37 -8.12 9.51
N TYR A 101 -12.71 -6.86 9.27
CA TYR A 101 -12.96 -5.87 10.33
C TYR A 101 -14.45 -5.58 10.53
N PHE A 102 -14.76 -5.00 11.69
CA PHE A 102 -16.12 -4.78 12.19
C PHE A 102 -17.03 -3.94 11.27
N GLN A 103 -16.48 -2.96 10.56
CA GLN A 103 -17.25 -2.14 9.61
C GLN A 103 -17.93 -2.97 8.51
N ASN A 104 -17.32 -4.09 8.09
CA ASN A 104 -17.92 -4.97 7.10
C ASN A 104 -19.15 -5.70 7.64
N SER A 105 -19.09 -6.18 8.89
CA SER A 105 -20.24 -6.79 9.56
C SER A 105 -21.38 -5.77 9.75
N THR A 106 -21.01 -4.51 9.99
CA THR A 106 -21.97 -3.40 10.12
C THR A 106 -22.63 -3.08 8.77
N ALA A 107 -21.86 -3.04 7.70
CA ALA A 107 -22.37 -2.84 6.34
C ALA A 107 -23.24 -4.02 5.88
N LEU A 108 -22.86 -5.26 6.20
CA LEU A 108 -23.66 -6.47 5.95
C LEU A 108 -25.04 -6.38 6.64
N LEU A 109 -25.08 -5.96 7.92
CA LEU A 109 -26.34 -5.75 8.62
C LEU A 109 -27.19 -4.67 7.94
N ARG A 110 -26.57 -3.54 7.58
CA ARG A 110 -27.27 -2.46 6.84
C ARG A 110 -27.81 -2.99 5.50
N ARG A 111 -27.02 -3.73 4.71
CA ARG A 111 -27.43 -4.26 3.41
C ARG A 111 -28.64 -5.21 3.50
N ARG A 112 -28.76 -5.94 4.62
CA ARG A 112 -29.92 -6.80 4.90
C ARG A 112 -31.18 -6.02 5.29
N LEU A 113 -31.02 -4.83 5.84
CA LEU A 113 -32.14 -4.02 6.34
C LEU A 113 -32.54 -2.89 5.36
N ARG A 114 -31.64 -2.54 4.44
CA ARG A 114 -31.81 -1.46 3.47
C ARG A 114 -31.18 -1.86 2.14
N GLU A 115 -31.77 -1.47 1.03
CA GLU A 115 -31.27 -1.78 -0.33
C GLU A 115 -30.16 -0.82 -0.81
N THR A 116 -29.34 -0.28 0.11
CA THR A 116 -28.26 0.63 -0.25
C THR A 116 -27.12 -0.16 -0.90
N PRO A 117 -26.65 0.23 -2.12
CA PRO A 117 -25.48 -0.41 -2.74
C PRO A 117 -24.25 -0.40 -1.84
N TRP A 118 -23.50 -1.50 -1.84
CA TRP A 118 -22.35 -1.69 -1.00
C TRP A 118 -21.14 -2.15 -1.79
N VAL A 119 -20.05 -1.39 -1.72
CA VAL A 119 -18.73 -1.71 -2.27
C VAL A 119 -17.78 -2.07 -1.13
N ILE A 120 -16.92 -3.05 -1.33
CA ILE A 120 -15.84 -3.41 -0.42
C ILE A 120 -14.50 -3.35 -1.13
N THR A 121 -13.52 -2.64 -0.56
CA THR A 121 -12.09 -2.76 -0.92
C THR A 121 -11.42 -3.59 0.18
N PRO A 122 -11.11 -4.87 -0.09
CA PRO A 122 -10.69 -5.80 0.96
C PRO A 122 -9.28 -5.53 1.49
N HIS A 123 -8.36 -4.95 0.72
CA HIS A 123 -6.94 -4.91 1.07
C HIS A 123 -6.50 -6.28 1.60
N PHE A 124 -6.75 -7.31 0.80
CA PHE A 124 -6.67 -8.69 1.24
C PHE A 124 -5.24 -9.13 1.45
N HIS A 125 -4.99 -9.73 2.62
CA HIS A 125 -3.73 -10.39 2.91
C HIS A 125 -3.96 -11.89 3.01
N PRO A 126 -3.19 -12.69 2.26
CA PRO A 126 -3.36 -14.14 2.26
C PRO A 126 -3.01 -14.74 3.63
N THR A 127 -3.56 -15.93 3.91
CA THR A 127 -3.42 -16.57 5.21
C THR A 127 -1.97 -16.93 5.57
N TRP A 128 -1.13 -17.23 4.58
CA TRP A 128 0.30 -17.52 4.78
C TRP A 128 1.13 -16.27 5.16
N SER A 129 0.68 -15.08 4.81
CA SER A 129 1.34 -13.83 5.20
C SER A 129 0.97 -13.36 6.61
N MET A 130 0.04 -14.07 7.29
CA MET A 130 -0.45 -13.68 8.60
C MET A 130 0.48 -14.20 9.71
N TRP A 131 0.76 -13.30 10.64
CA TRP A 131 1.44 -13.64 11.90
C TRP A 131 0.43 -14.03 13.01
N GLY A 132 0.85 -14.75 14.06
CA GLY A 132 0.01 -15.04 15.25
C GLY A 132 -0.35 -16.51 15.49
N GLY A 133 0.26 -17.44 14.75
CA GLY A 133 0.23 -18.87 15.06
C GLY A 133 -1.05 -19.62 14.65
N ALA A 134 -1.07 -20.93 14.89
CA ALA A 134 -2.10 -21.85 14.40
C ALA A 134 -3.53 -21.54 14.88
N ARG A 135 -3.69 -21.05 16.12
CA ARG A 135 -5.00 -20.68 16.68
C ARG A 135 -5.64 -19.55 15.89
N ARG A 136 -4.85 -18.52 15.57
CA ARG A 136 -5.32 -17.37 14.80
C ARG A 136 -5.65 -17.74 13.36
N LEU A 137 -4.83 -18.58 12.76
CA LEU A 137 -5.08 -19.13 11.43
C LEU A 137 -6.39 -19.94 11.39
N GLY A 138 -6.65 -20.75 12.43
CA GLY A 138 -7.90 -21.49 12.55
C GLY A 138 -9.13 -20.57 12.64
N LEU A 139 -9.08 -19.51 13.47
CA LEU A 139 -10.15 -18.51 13.57
C LEU A 139 -10.37 -17.77 12.25
N ARG A 140 -9.29 -17.42 11.54
CA ARG A 140 -9.38 -16.77 10.23
C ARG A 140 -10.07 -17.68 9.22
N ARG A 141 -9.73 -18.97 9.14
CA ARG A 141 -10.38 -19.94 8.25
C ARG A 141 -11.87 -20.08 8.53
N VAL A 142 -12.26 -20.12 9.83
CA VAL A 142 -13.69 -20.13 10.20
C VAL A 142 -14.39 -18.86 9.76
N TYR A 143 -13.78 -17.70 9.99
CA TYR A 143 -14.31 -16.41 9.53
C TYR A 143 -14.47 -16.40 8.01
N ASP A 144 -13.44 -16.82 7.27
CA ASP A 144 -13.44 -16.84 5.80
C ASP A 144 -14.55 -17.75 5.23
N ALA A 145 -14.74 -18.93 5.84
CA ALA A 145 -15.77 -19.88 5.42
C ALA A 145 -17.21 -19.47 5.78
N THR A 146 -17.37 -18.48 6.67
CA THR A 146 -18.68 -18.04 7.18
C THR A 146 -18.93 -16.57 6.88
N VAL A 147 -18.65 -15.70 7.85
CA VAL A 147 -18.93 -14.25 7.77
C VAL A 147 -18.21 -13.58 6.61
N GLY A 148 -16.97 -13.98 6.34
CA GLY A 148 -16.18 -13.43 5.24
C GLY A 148 -16.79 -13.72 3.88
N ARG A 149 -17.15 -14.98 3.63
CA ARG A 149 -17.82 -15.39 2.37
C ARG A 149 -19.17 -14.68 2.21
N GLU A 150 -19.95 -14.58 3.29
CA GLU A 150 -21.23 -13.89 3.26
C GLU A 150 -21.06 -12.39 2.99
N THR A 151 -20.03 -11.75 3.60
CA THR A 151 -19.67 -10.36 3.36
C THR A 151 -19.42 -10.10 1.87
N LEU A 152 -18.58 -10.91 1.23
CA LEU A 152 -18.25 -10.76 -0.18
C LEU A 152 -19.46 -11.09 -1.09
N ALA A 153 -20.27 -12.08 -0.72
CA ALA A 153 -21.48 -12.43 -1.46
C ALA A 153 -22.55 -11.32 -1.41
N ALA A 154 -22.66 -10.62 -0.27
CA ALA A 154 -23.67 -9.55 -0.08
C ALA A 154 -23.24 -8.20 -0.66
N ALA A 155 -21.94 -7.94 -0.86
CA ALA A 155 -21.44 -6.75 -1.52
C ALA A 155 -21.88 -6.74 -3.01
N ASP A 156 -22.18 -5.55 -3.54
CA ASP A 156 -22.53 -5.38 -4.95
C ASP A 156 -21.28 -5.33 -5.84
N ALA A 157 -20.16 -4.82 -5.31
CA ALA A 157 -18.84 -4.90 -5.95
C ALA A 157 -17.71 -5.08 -4.93
N VAL A 158 -16.64 -5.74 -5.39
CA VAL A 158 -15.40 -5.98 -4.64
C VAL A 158 -14.25 -5.37 -5.43
N VAL A 159 -13.63 -4.33 -4.87
CA VAL A 159 -12.53 -3.60 -5.51
C VAL A 159 -11.20 -4.14 -5.01
N CYS A 160 -10.49 -4.88 -5.85
CA CYS A 160 -9.14 -5.37 -5.56
C CYS A 160 -8.08 -4.40 -6.13
N GLY A 161 -7.01 -4.18 -5.39
CA GLY A 161 -5.90 -3.29 -5.80
C GLY A 161 -5.00 -3.91 -6.88
N SER A 162 -5.11 -5.22 -7.10
CA SER A 162 -4.38 -5.96 -8.15
C SER A 162 -5.16 -7.20 -8.58
N ARG A 163 -4.81 -7.76 -9.75
CA ARG A 163 -5.32 -9.07 -10.19
C ARG A 163 -4.88 -10.16 -9.24
N HIS A 164 -3.63 -10.09 -8.79
CA HIS A 164 -3.10 -11.03 -7.80
C HIS A 164 -3.95 -11.03 -6.51
N GLU A 165 -4.32 -9.86 -5.99
CA GLU A 165 -5.24 -9.78 -4.83
C GLU A 165 -6.58 -10.46 -5.14
N SER A 166 -7.14 -10.25 -6.33
CA SER A 166 -8.40 -10.88 -6.72
C SER A 166 -8.29 -12.41 -6.82
N GLU A 167 -7.19 -12.93 -7.34
CA GLU A 167 -6.93 -14.37 -7.43
C GLU A 167 -6.79 -15.00 -6.04
N LEU A 168 -6.07 -14.36 -5.13
CA LEU A 168 -5.95 -14.81 -3.74
C LEU A 168 -7.31 -14.81 -3.03
N LEU A 169 -8.10 -13.75 -3.21
CA LEU A 169 -9.43 -13.65 -2.60
C LEU A 169 -10.37 -14.74 -3.12
N LEU A 170 -10.35 -15.02 -4.42
CA LEU A 170 -11.10 -16.09 -5.05
C LEU A 170 -10.69 -17.47 -4.53
N ALA A 171 -9.38 -17.71 -4.40
CA ALA A 171 -8.83 -18.99 -3.98
C ALA A 171 -9.07 -19.28 -2.50
N GLU A 172 -8.88 -18.28 -1.61
CA GLU A 172 -8.93 -18.50 -0.17
C GLU A 172 -10.33 -18.36 0.45
N VAL A 173 -11.14 -17.43 -0.05
CA VAL A 173 -12.46 -17.12 0.54
C VAL A 173 -13.60 -17.55 -0.38
N GLY A 174 -13.44 -17.31 -1.67
CA GLY A 174 -14.48 -17.46 -2.69
C GLY A 174 -15.34 -16.18 -2.79
N CYS A 175 -15.42 -15.66 -3.98
CA CYS A 175 -16.22 -14.49 -4.33
C CYS A 175 -16.80 -14.72 -5.72
N ASP A 176 -17.91 -14.07 -6.07
CA ASP A 176 -18.41 -14.05 -7.43
C ASP A 176 -17.44 -13.23 -8.32
N PRO A 177 -16.78 -13.84 -9.33
CA PRO A 177 -15.86 -13.11 -10.18
C PRO A 177 -16.51 -11.93 -10.92
N ALA A 178 -17.82 -11.97 -11.18
CA ALA A 178 -18.56 -10.90 -11.84
C ALA A 178 -18.61 -9.61 -11.01
N LYS A 179 -18.46 -9.72 -9.69
CA LYS A 179 -18.43 -8.57 -8.77
C LYS A 179 -17.06 -7.95 -8.61
N ILE A 180 -15.99 -8.61 -9.04
CA ILE A 180 -14.64 -8.12 -8.89
C ILE A 180 -14.35 -7.00 -9.88
N ARG A 181 -13.78 -5.93 -9.36
CA ARG A 181 -13.21 -4.82 -10.13
C ARG A 181 -11.77 -4.62 -9.71
N VAL A 182 -10.84 -4.66 -10.64
CA VAL A 182 -9.43 -4.38 -10.35
C VAL A 182 -9.20 -2.89 -10.56
N ILE A 183 -9.04 -2.17 -9.45
CA ILE A 183 -8.75 -0.74 -9.43
C ILE A 183 -7.56 -0.53 -8.49
N PRO A 184 -6.38 -0.22 -9.02
CA PRO A 184 -5.15 -0.14 -8.24
C PRO A 184 -5.11 1.05 -7.27
N ASN A 185 -4.05 1.10 -6.46
CA ASN A 185 -3.75 2.28 -5.67
C ASN A 185 -3.26 3.42 -6.56
N GLY A 186 -3.52 4.65 -6.13
CA GLY A 186 -3.00 5.86 -6.74
C GLY A 186 -1.88 6.51 -5.95
N ILE A 187 -1.24 7.50 -6.56
CA ILE A 187 -0.35 8.44 -5.90
C ILE A 187 -0.87 9.88 -6.02
N HIS A 188 -0.48 10.73 -5.08
CA HIS A 188 -0.72 12.17 -5.15
C HIS A 188 0.25 12.79 -6.17
N TRP A 189 -0.20 12.87 -7.43
CA TRP A 189 0.62 13.37 -8.54
C TRP A 189 1.18 14.77 -8.28
N GLU A 190 0.43 15.64 -7.61
CA GLU A 190 0.84 17.00 -7.26
C GLU A 190 2.14 17.01 -6.46
N THR A 191 2.36 15.99 -5.66
CA THR A 191 3.59 15.81 -4.89
C THR A 191 4.80 15.50 -5.79
N TRP A 192 4.58 14.83 -6.93
CA TRP A 192 5.61 14.32 -7.83
C TRP A 192 5.63 15.02 -9.20
N ALA A 193 4.75 16.01 -9.42
CA ALA A 193 4.64 16.74 -10.69
C ALA A 193 5.98 17.36 -11.09
N ASP A 194 6.65 17.99 -10.14
CA ASP A 194 8.04 18.40 -10.30
C ASP A 194 8.96 17.24 -9.90
N PRO A 195 9.82 16.73 -10.81
CA PRO A 195 10.78 15.69 -10.47
C PRO A 195 11.66 16.10 -9.27
N PRO A 196 11.86 15.20 -8.31
CA PRO A 196 12.65 15.53 -7.14
C PRO A 196 14.11 15.79 -7.52
N THR A 197 14.73 16.79 -6.87
CA THR A 197 16.14 17.09 -7.05
C THR A 197 16.97 16.51 -5.91
N SER A 198 18.22 16.12 -6.20
CA SER A 198 19.16 15.57 -5.22
C SER A 198 19.70 16.62 -4.23
N ALA A 199 19.55 17.91 -4.51
CA ALA A 199 20.28 18.98 -3.84
C ALA A 199 20.10 18.98 -2.30
N ARG A 200 18.85 18.87 -1.82
CA ARG A 200 18.57 18.84 -0.38
C ARG A 200 19.14 17.59 0.28
N PHE A 201 18.98 16.44 -0.37
CA PHE A 201 19.49 15.16 0.12
C PHE A 201 21.02 15.16 0.23
N ARG A 202 21.72 15.55 -0.83
CA ARG A 202 23.18 15.64 -0.89
C ARG A 202 23.75 16.63 0.11
N LYS A 203 23.04 17.76 0.37
CA LYS A 203 23.41 18.73 1.38
C LYS A 203 23.28 18.15 2.79
N THR A 204 22.24 17.36 3.04
CA THR A 204 21.98 16.77 4.37
C THR A 204 22.90 15.58 4.66
N PHE A 205 23.25 14.80 3.62
CA PHE A 205 24.05 13.59 3.72
C PHE A 205 25.29 13.68 2.80
N PRO A 206 26.24 14.59 3.04
CA PRO A 206 27.40 14.82 2.18
C PRO A 206 28.41 13.66 2.19
N GLN A 207 28.28 12.73 3.15
CA GLN A 207 29.15 11.55 3.28
C GLN A 207 28.77 10.40 2.34
N LEU A 208 27.59 10.43 1.70
CA LEU A 208 27.16 9.38 0.79
C LEU A 208 27.84 9.50 -0.56
N GLY A 209 28.17 8.36 -1.17
CA GLY A 209 28.75 8.28 -2.49
C GLY A 209 27.88 8.89 -3.60
N GLU A 210 28.46 9.11 -4.75
CA GLU A 210 27.75 9.74 -5.87
C GLU A 210 26.65 8.83 -6.43
N ARG A 211 26.90 7.52 -6.50
CA ARG A 211 26.00 6.52 -7.09
C ARG A 211 25.27 5.73 -5.99
N LEU A 212 23.98 5.82 -5.95
CA LEU A 212 23.14 5.21 -4.93
C LEU A 212 22.08 4.30 -5.55
N VAL A 213 21.97 3.07 -5.04
CA VAL A 213 20.85 2.16 -5.27
C VAL A 213 19.88 2.30 -4.09
N LEU A 214 18.69 2.80 -4.34
CA LEU A 214 17.72 3.11 -3.31
C LEU A 214 16.79 1.91 -3.04
N TYR A 215 16.60 1.59 -1.78
CA TYR A 215 15.44 0.88 -1.26
C TYR A 215 14.64 1.85 -0.38
N ALA A 216 13.34 1.93 -0.58
CA ALA A 216 12.47 2.75 0.26
C ALA A 216 11.26 1.94 0.75
N GLY A 217 11.11 1.85 2.08
CA GLY A 217 10.08 1.06 2.73
C GLY A 217 10.50 0.57 4.11
N ARG A 218 9.59 -0.08 4.83
CA ARG A 218 9.92 -0.69 6.13
C ARG A 218 11.00 -1.77 5.93
N LEU A 219 12.03 -1.75 6.75
CA LEU A 219 13.02 -2.82 6.80
C LEU A 219 12.41 -3.98 7.60
N ALA A 220 11.89 -4.97 6.91
CA ALA A 220 11.23 -6.14 7.50
C ALA A 220 11.71 -7.42 6.80
N THR A 221 11.52 -8.57 7.45
CA THR A 221 12.03 -9.86 6.98
C THR A 221 11.50 -10.27 5.60
N ASN A 222 10.24 -9.88 5.29
CA ASN A 222 9.59 -10.17 4.00
C ASN A 222 9.94 -9.19 2.89
N LYS A 223 10.97 -8.35 3.07
CA LYS A 223 11.39 -7.35 2.07
C LYS A 223 12.65 -7.76 1.28
N GLY A 224 13.15 -8.98 1.46
CA GLY A 224 14.25 -9.53 0.67
C GLY A 224 15.56 -8.73 0.76
N LEU A 225 15.73 -7.92 1.81
CA LEU A 225 16.89 -7.06 1.95
C LEU A 225 18.24 -7.81 2.02
N PRO A 226 18.33 -9.02 2.61
CA PRO A 226 19.55 -9.84 2.55
C PRO A 226 19.97 -10.17 1.11
N ASP A 227 18.99 -10.40 0.20
CA ASP A 227 19.28 -10.66 -1.21
C ASP A 227 19.81 -9.40 -1.90
N LEU A 228 19.30 -8.22 -1.55
CA LEU A 228 19.82 -6.95 -2.08
C LEU A 228 21.26 -6.69 -1.62
N VAL A 229 21.58 -6.98 -0.35
CA VAL A 229 22.96 -6.87 0.14
C VAL A 229 23.88 -7.85 -0.60
N SER A 230 23.42 -9.09 -0.83
CA SER A 230 24.20 -10.07 -1.60
C SER A 230 24.39 -9.66 -3.06
N ALA A 231 23.34 -9.11 -3.69
CA ALA A 231 23.36 -8.61 -5.07
C ALA A 231 24.35 -7.47 -5.28
N ALA A 232 24.66 -6.70 -4.23
CA ALA A 232 25.54 -5.53 -4.32
C ALA A 232 27.00 -5.88 -4.71
N ALA A 233 27.40 -7.12 -4.57
CA ALA A 233 28.68 -7.60 -5.07
C ALA A 233 28.81 -7.45 -6.61
N SER A 234 27.70 -7.38 -7.35
CA SER A 234 27.68 -7.24 -8.81
C SER A 234 27.80 -5.78 -9.29
N PHE A 235 27.71 -4.80 -8.38
CA PHE A 235 27.81 -3.37 -8.71
C PHE A 235 28.62 -2.59 -7.64
N PRO A 236 29.92 -2.89 -7.51
CA PRO A 236 30.77 -2.34 -6.45
C PRO A 236 31.00 -0.81 -6.56
N GLU A 237 30.61 -0.21 -7.68
CA GLU A 237 30.70 1.23 -7.92
C GLU A 237 29.55 2.04 -7.34
N ALA A 238 28.52 1.39 -6.77
CA ALA A 238 27.38 2.05 -6.17
C ALA A 238 27.16 1.61 -4.72
N GLU A 239 26.63 2.49 -3.91
CA GLU A 239 26.33 2.24 -2.50
C GLU A 239 24.85 1.93 -2.31
N LEU A 240 24.51 1.06 -1.34
CA LEU A 240 23.14 0.77 -0.97
C LEU A 240 22.60 1.83 -0.01
N LEU A 241 21.45 2.38 -0.34
CA LEU A 241 20.72 3.34 0.49
C LEU A 241 19.37 2.77 0.91
N LEU A 242 19.20 2.46 2.20
CA LEU A 242 17.93 1.99 2.76
C LEU A 242 17.24 3.11 3.53
N VAL A 243 16.06 3.49 3.06
CA VAL A 243 15.22 4.52 3.68
C VAL A 243 13.93 3.90 4.22
N GLY A 244 13.70 4.03 5.53
CA GLY A 244 12.50 3.53 6.19
C GLY A 244 12.74 3.00 7.59
N GLN A 245 11.65 2.75 8.30
CA GLN A 245 11.71 2.27 9.68
C GLN A 245 12.25 0.84 9.74
N ASP A 246 13.23 0.64 10.61
CA ASP A 246 13.75 -0.70 10.92
C ASP A 246 12.75 -1.46 11.83
N MET A 247 12.33 -2.63 11.34
CA MET A 247 11.43 -3.55 12.04
C MET A 247 12.15 -4.80 12.56
N GLY A 248 13.48 -4.75 12.69
CA GLY A 248 14.32 -5.76 13.30
C GLY A 248 15.53 -6.27 12.50
N PRO A 249 15.55 -6.32 11.16
CA PRO A 249 16.67 -6.92 10.42
C PRO A 249 17.91 -6.03 10.30
N GLY A 250 17.85 -4.75 10.68
CA GLY A 250 18.88 -3.75 10.38
C GLY A 250 20.28 -4.12 10.81
N GLU A 251 20.48 -4.60 12.06
CA GLU A 251 21.82 -4.99 12.56
C GLU A 251 22.40 -6.19 11.77
N ALA A 252 21.54 -7.14 11.41
CA ALA A 252 21.97 -8.30 10.60
C ALA A 252 22.39 -7.87 9.19
N LEU A 253 21.67 -6.90 8.58
CA LEU A 253 22.04 -6.33 7.28
C LEU A 253 23.38 -5.59 7.33
N ASP A 254 23.63 -4.80 8.38
CA ASP A 254 24.92 -4.12 8.56
C ASP A 254 26.07 -5.12 8.70
N ALA A 255 25.87 -6.19 9.48
CA ALA A 255 26.85 -7.24 9.64
C ALA A 255 27.13 -8.00 8.33
N GLN A 256 26.08 -8.31 7.55
CA GLN A 256 26.21 -8.95 6.25
C GLN A 256 26.96 -8.05 5.26
N ALA A 257 26.60 -6.77 5.18
CA ALA A 257 27.25 -5.80 4.31
C ALA A 257 28.73 -5.63 4.66
N ALA A 258 29.05 -5.49 5.95
CA ALA A 258 30.44 -5.38 6.42
C ALA A 258 31.25 -6.62 6.10
N ALA A 259 30.71 -7.83 6.29
CA ALA A 259 31.39 -9.10 5.95
C ALA A 259 31.66 -9.25 4.44
N ALA A 260 30.80 -8.68 3.60
CA ALA A 260 30.92 -8.69 2.15
C ALA A 260 31.71 -7.48 1.59
N GLY A 261 32.10 -6.51 2.41
CA GLY A 261 32.78 -5.28 1.97
C GLY A 261 31.83 -4.32 1.20
N ILE A 262 30.53 -4.42 1.43
CA ILE A 262 29.51 -3.59 0.78
C ILE A 262 29.26 -2.32 1.59
N THR A 263 29.21 -1.17 0.92
CA THR A 263 28.82 0.10 1.54
C THR A 263 27.29 0.18 1.62
N LEU A 264 26.78 0.17 2.85
CA LEU A 264 25.35 0.21 3.17
C LEU A 264 25.02 1.39 4.09
N HIS A 265 24.03 2.18 3.72
CA HIS A 265 23.52 3.28 4.53
C HIS A 265 22.06 3.05 4.93
N ARG A 266 21.75 3.14 6.21
CA ARG A 266 20.38 3.08 6.74
C ARG A 266 20.01 4.43 7.36
N LEU A 267 19.06 5.14 6.77
CA LEU A 267 18.72 6.50 7.20
C LEU A 267 17.45 6.58 8.07
N GLY A 268 16.79 5.43 8.31
CA GLY A 268 15.54 5.43 9.05
C GLY A 268 14.41 6.17 8.32
N HIS A 269 13.49 6.74 9.09
CA HIS A 269 12.37 7.52 8.56
C HIS A 269 12.83 8.95 8.24
N LEU A 270 12.51 9.43 7.04
CA LEU A 270 12.80 10.79 6.58
C LEU A 270 11.52 11.62 6.53
N ASP A 271 11.64 12.95 6.65
CA ASP A 271 10.54 13.84 6.30
C ASP A 271 10.21 13.77 4.80
N ASN A 272 9.01 14.19 4.41
CA ASN A 272 8.52 14.04 3.04
C ASN A 272 9.44 14.67 1.99
N ASP A 273 10.06 15.81 2.27
CA ASP A 273 10.92 16.49 1.31
C ASP A 273 12.27 15.77 1.16
N LEU A 274 12.87 15.30 2.27
CA LEU A 274 14.09 14.50 2.23
C LEU A 274 13.83 13.12 1.60
N TYR A 275 12.67 12.51 1.91
CA TYR A 275 12.25 11.27 1.29
C TYR A 275 12.18 11.39 -0.23
N ARG A 276 11.47 12.40 -0.74
CA ARG A 276 11.42 12.66 -2.19
C ARG A 276 12.78 12.96 -2.78
N SER A 277 13.59 13.76 -2.08
CA SER A 277 14.94 14.12 -2.54
C SER A 277 15.90 12.93 -2.59
N ALA A 278 15.65 11.85 -1.82
CA ALA A 278 16.37 10.59 -1.92
C ALA A 278 16.17 9.92 -3.30
N PHE A 279 14.95 9.95 -3.84
CA PHE A 279 14.68 9.45 -5.20
C PHE A 279 15.44 10.25 -6.27
N GLY A 280 15.52 11.57 -6.10
CA GLY A 280 16.33 12.42 -6.99
C GLY A 280 17.84 12.25 -6.86
N ALA A 281 18.31 11.62 -5.77
CA ALA A 281 19.73 11.35 -5.53
C ALA A 281 20.16 9.95 -5.94
N ALA A 282 19.22 9.04 -6.21
CA ALA A 282 19.48 7.65 -6.57
C ALA A 282 19.53 7.44 -8.08
N GLU A 283 20.25 6.38 -8.49
CA GLU A 283 20.34 5.92 -9.89
C GLU A 283 19.13 5.05 -10.27
N LEU A 284 18.63 4.25 -9.32
CA LEU A 284 17.46 3.37 -9.47
C LEU A 284 16.87 3.01 -8.12
N LEU A 285 15.61 2.53 -8.12
CA LEU A 285 14.98 1.87 -6.99
C LEU A 285 15.10 0.36 -7.12
N ALA A 286 15.55 -0.32 -6.06
CA ALA A 286 15.52 -1.78 -5.93
C ALA A 286 14.47 -2.21 -4.90
N LEU A 287 13.52 -3.09 -5.29
CA LEU A 287 12.48 -3.64 -4.42
C LEU A 287 12.49 -5.17 -4.46
N PRO A 288 13.33 -5.84 -3.64
CA PRO A 288 13.55 -7.30 -3.69
C PRO A 288 12.56 -8.08 -2.83
N SER A 289 11.35 -7.58 -2.59
CA SER A 289 10.37 -8.14 -1.66
C SER A 289 9.95 -9.56 -2.02
N ASP A 290 9.67 -10.37 -1.00
CA ASP A 290 9.06 -11.70 -1.13
C ASP A 290 7.54 -11.61 -1.41
N TYR A 291 6.91 -10.56 -0.91
CA TYR A 291 5.50 -10.26 -1.17
C TYR A 291 5.23 -8.76 -1.17
N GLU A 292 4.50 -8.32 -2.19
CA GLU A 292 3.91 -6.99 -2.28
C GLU A 292 2.47 -7.09 -2.78
N ALA A 293 1.54 -6.47 -2.05
CA ALA A 293 0.15 -6.40 -2.52
C ALA A 293 0.04 -5.58 -3.81
N PHE A 294 0.82 -4.50 -3.91
CA PHE A 294 0.93 -3.65 -5.11
C PHE A 294 2.29 -2.95 -5.22
N GLY A 295 2.83 -2.41 -4.10
CA GLY A 295 4.10 -1.69 -4.08
C GLY A 295 3.97 -0.21 -4.47
N ILE A 296 3.35 0.62 -3.62
CA ILE A 296 3.18 2.07 -3.89
C ILE A 296 4.51 2.76 -4.16
N VAL A 297 5.60 2.34 -3.51
CA VAL A 297 6.94 2.87 -3.73
C VAL A 297 7.44 2.73 -5.18
N LEU A 298 6.93 1.74 -5.92
CA LEU A 298 7.22 1.56 -7.35
C LEU A 298 6.58 2.69 -8.17
N LEU A 299 5.37 3.12 -7.79
CA LEU A 299 4.73 4.28 -8.41
C LEU A 299 5.44 5.58 -8.05
N GLU A 300 5.95 5.71 -6.82
CA GLU A 300 6.73 6.86 -6.37
C GLU A 300 8.04 6.98 -7.16
N ALA A 301 8.75 5.85 -7.34
CA ALA A 301 9.95 5.81 -8.18
C ALA A 301 9.65 6.17 -9.64
N ALA A 302 8.63 5.56 -10.22
CA ALA A 302 8.19 5.87 -11.57
C ALA A 302 7.77 7.34 -11.72
N ALA A 303 7.06 7.92 -10.76
CA ALA A 303 6.69 9.33 -10.74
C ALA A 303 7.91 10.26 -10.63
N ALA A 304 8.95 9.83 -9.92
CA ALA A 304 10.23 10.53 -9.87
C ALA A 304 11.03 10.42 -11.19
N GLY A 305 10.61 9.55 -12.11
CA GLY A 305 11.37 9.21 -13.32
C GLY A 305 12.54 8.27 -13.04
N LEU A 306 12.54 7.60 -11.91
CA LEU A 306 13.59 6.69 -11.46
C LEU A 306 13.30 5.27 -11.99
N PRO A 307 14.23 4.61 -12.69
CA PRO A 307 14.06 3.23 -13.13
C PRO A 307 13.98 2.27 -11.93
N VAL A 308 13.29 1.15 -12.13
CA VAL A 308 13.01 0.18 -11.07
C VAL A 308 13.57 -1.18 -11.42
N VAL A 309 14.18 -1.84 -10.43
CA VAL A 309 14.43 -3.29 -10.44
C VAL A 309 13.66 -3.90 -9.26
N ALA A 310 12.76 -4.83 -9.53
CA ALA A 310 11.93 -5.43 -8.48
C ALA A 310 11.75 -6.93 -8.68
N THR A 311 11.32 -7.62 -7.63
CA THR A 311 10.95 -9.04 -7.71
C THR A 311 9.55 -9.18 -8.32
N ARG A 312 9.38 -10.24 -9.10
CA ARG A 312 8.10 -10.62 -9.75
C ARG A 312 7.15 -11.31 -8.76
N VAL A 313 6.65 -10.55 -7.80
CA VAL A 313 5.78 -11.08 -6.73
C VAL A 313 4.51 -10.24 -6.58
N GLY A 314 3.44 -10.88 -6.17
CA GLY A 314 2.18 -10.20 -5.85
C GLY A 314 1.67 -9.29 -6.97
N GLY A 315 1.35 -8.04 -6.61
CA GLY A 315 0.90 -7.01 -7.55
C GLY A 315 2.02 -6.22 -8.25
N VAL A 316 3.30 -6.54 -8.00
CA VAL A 316 4.45 -5.84 -8.64
C VAL A 316 4.38 -5.85 -10.17
N PRO A 317 4.03 -6.97 -10.87
CA PRO A 317 3.90 -6.99 -12.33
C PRO A 317 2.79 -6.09 -12.88
N GLU A 318 1.88 -5.63 -12.04
CA GLU A 318 0.85 -4.66 -12.43
C GLU A 318 1.31 -3.22 -12.26
N ALA A 319 2.19 -2.96 -11.28
CA ALA A 319 2.81 -1.67 -11.08
C ALA A 319 3.95 -1.41 -12.09
N VAL A 320 4.76 -2.43 -12.41
CA VAL A 320 5.91 -2.35 -13.31
C VAL A 320 5.65 -3.16 -14.58
N ALA A 321 5.65 -2.50 -15.73
CA ALA A 321 5.65 -3.16 -17.03
C ALA A 321 7.09 -3.59 -17.36
N GLU A 322 7.32 -4.91 -17.34
CA GLU A 322 8.66 -5.48 -17.52
C GLU A 322 9.29 -5.12 -18.86
N GLY A 323 10.53 -4.64 -18.82
CA GLY A 323 11.27 -4.19 -19.99
C GLY A 323 10.81 -2.85 -20.58
N GLU A 324 9.68 -2.29 -20.08
CA GLU A 324 9.14 -1.00 -20.53
C GLU A 324 9.29 0.09 -19.47
N THR A 325 8.99 -0.22 -18.19
CA THR A 325 9.05 0.75 -17.09
C THR A 325 9.97 0.32 -15.94
N GLY A 326 10.59 -0.85 -16.06
CA GLY A 326 11.51 -1.43 -15.08
C GLY A 326 11.87 -2.87 -15.43
N LEU A 327 12.71 -3.48 -14.62
CA LEU A 327 13.13 -4.87 -14.76
C LEU A 327 12.57 -5.71 -13.60
N LEU A 328 12.08 -6.91 -13.92
CA LEU A 328 11.57 -7.86 -12.94
C LEU A 328 12.42 -9.12 -12.89
N VAL A 329 12.77 -9.54 -11.68
CA VAL A 329 13.55 -10.77 -11.41
C VAL A 329 12.75 -11.69 -10.49
N ASP A 330 13.10 -12.96 -10.43
CA ASP A 330 12.46 -13.89 -9.51
C ASP A 330 12.95 -13.65 -8.07
N TYR A 331 12.07 -13.85 -7.09
CA TYR A 331 12.44 -13.73 -5.68
C TYR A 331 13.44 -14.84 -5.27
N GLY A 332 14.40 -14.49 -4.42
CA GLY A 332 15.42 -15.42 -3.94
C GLY A 332 16.55 -15.68 -4.95
N ASP A 333 16.66 -14.85 -5.98
CA ASP A 333 17.77 -14.87 -6.95
C ASP A 333 18.60 -13.57 -6.86
N PRO A 334 19.53 -13.46 -5.90
CA PRO A 334 20.38 -12.29 -5.74
C PRO A 334 21.33 -12.08 -6.92
N GLU A 335 21.70 -13.13 -7.69
CA GLU A 335 22.55 -13.01 -8.87
C GLU A 335 21.79 -12.29 -10.00
N ALA A 336 20.56 -12.71 -10.30
CA ALA A 336 19.73 -12.04 -11.29
C ALA A 336 19.39 -10.60 -10.86
N LEU A 337 19.12 -10.37 -9.57
CA LEU A 337 18.89 -9.03 -9.02
C LEU A 337 20.13 -8.14 -9.22
N GLY A 338 21.31 -8.64 -8.89
CA GLY A 338 22.58 -7.93 -9.07
C GLY A 338 22.89 -7.63 -10.54
N ALA A 339 22.68 -8.60 -11.43
CA ALA A 339 22.87 -8.43 -12.87
C ALA A 339 21.91 -7.36 -13.45
N ALA A 340 20.64 -7.38 -13.05
CA ALA A 340 19.64 -6.38 -13.50
C ALA A 340 20.01 -4.97 -13.02
N ILE A 341 20.42 -4.81 -11.75
CA ILE A 341 20.87 -3.51 -11.21
C ILE A 341 22.14 -3.05 -11.96
N ALA A 342 23.16 -3.89 -12.09
CA ALA A 342 24.40 -3.57 -12.78
C ALA A 342 24.17 -3.17 -14.25
N SER A 343 23.21 -3.80 -14.94
CA SER A 343 22.86 -3.46 -16.32
C SER A 343 22.36 -2.03 -16.44
N LEU A 344 21.47 -1.58 -15.53
CA LEU A 344 20.94 -0.21 -15.53
C LEU A 344 21.99 0.81 -15.07
N LEU A 345 22.86 0.43 -14.14
CA LEU A 345 23.96 1.30 -13.72
C LEU A 345 25.00 1.52 -14.83
N SER A 346 25.17 0.55 -15.73
CA SER A 346 26.12 0.63 -16.86
C SER A 346 25.54 1.29 -18.10
N ASP A 347 24.20 1.33 -18.26
CA ASP A 347 23.52 1.93 -19.41
C ASP A 347 22.55 3.04 -18.98
N ALA A 348 23.07 4.25 -18.79
CA ALA A 348 22.29 5.41 -18.39
C ALA A 348 21.18 5.77 -19.41
N THR A 349 21.34 5.40 -20.69
CA THR A 349 20.33 5.66 -21.72
C THR A 349 19.13 4.74 -21.53
N ALA A 350 19.36 3.44 -21.34
CA ALA A 350 18.31 2.47 -21.04
C ALA A 350 17.61 2.81 -19.71
N ALA A 351 18.38 3.13 -18.67
CA ALA A 351 17.85 3.53 -17.36
C ALA A 351 16.92 4.75 -17.48
N ALA A 352 17.35 5.80 -18.16
CA ALA A 352 16.55 7.00 -18.37
C ALA A 352 15.28 6.73 -19.20
N ALA A 353 15.35 5.85 -20.21
CA ALA A 353 14.19 5.46 -21.01
C ALA A 353 13.13 4.74 -20.17
N LEU A 354 13.53 3.77 -19.33
CA LEU A 354 12.63 3.06 -18.41
C LEU A 354 12.00 4.01 -17.38
N GLY A 355 12.78 4.92 -16.80
CA GLY A 355 12.29 5.93 -15.87
C GLY A 355 11.26 6.89 -16.51
N ALA A 356 11.54 7.37 -17.72
CA ALA A 356 10.63 8.24 -18.47
C ALA A 356 9.31 7.53 -18.81
N ALA A 357 9.37 6.29 -19.31
CA ALA A 357 8.19 5.47 -19.60
C ALA A 357 7.38 5.16 -18.34
N GLY A 358 8.07 4.90 -17.21
CA GLY A 358 7.43 4.71 -15.90
C GLY A 358 6.65 5.95 -15.47
N ARG A 359 7.25 7.13 -15.59
CA ARG A 359 6.60 8.41 -15.27
C ARG A 359 5.37 8.68 -16.14
N GLU A 360 5.44 8.43 -17.44
CA GLU A 360 4.30 8.57 -18.35
C GLU A 360 3.16 7.62 -17.94
N ARG A 361 3.48 6.37 -17.66
CA ARG A 361 2.49 5.37 -17.23
C ARG A 361 1.80 5.76 -15.92
N VAL A 362 2.57 6.24 -14.92
CA VAL A 362 1.99 6.68 -13.65
C VAL A 362 1.05 7.86 -13.83
N THR A 363 1.43 8.85 -14.64
CA THR A 363 0.60 10.02 -14.91
C THR A 363 -0.72 9.64 -15.58
N ARG A 364 -0.72 8.65 -16.46
CA ARG A 364 -1.92 8.19 -17.17
C ARG A 364 -2.82 7.30 -16.30
N ASP A 365 -2.22 6.35 -15.56
CA ASP A 365 -2.97 5.20 -15.04
C ASP A 365 -3.12 5.19 -13.51
N PHE A 366 -2.22 5.88 -12.77
CA PHE A 366 -2.07 5.69 -11.32
C PHE A 366 -2.15 6.99 -10.50
N THR A 367 -2.63 8.09 -11.05
CA THR A 367 -2.91 9.27 -10.23
C THR A 367 -4.20 9.06 -9.44
N TRP A 368 -4.31 9.66 -8.25
CA TRP A 368 -5.57 9.61 -7.48
C TRP A 368 -6.74 10.19 -8.28
N GLU A 369 -6.52 11.17 -9.15
CA GLU A 369 -7.55 11.68 -10.03
C GLU A 369 -8.13 10.58 -10.94
N SER A 370 -7.25 9.78 -11.59
CA SER A 370 -7.64 8.65 -12.43
C SER A 370 -8.34 7.55 -11.63
N ILE A 371 -7.80 7.18 -10.45
CA ILE A 371 -8.34 6.13 -9.59
C ILE A 371 -9.72 6.51 -9.05
N VAL A 372 -9.88 7.73 -8.54
CA VAL A 372 -11.18 8.24 -8.05
C VAL A 372 -12.21 8.26 -9.18
N GLY A 373 -11.81 8.65 -10.40
CA GLY A 373 -12.71 8.61 -11.56
C GLY A 373 -13.21 7.20 -11.88
N ARG A 374 -12.37 6.16 -11.74
CA ARG A 374 -12.76 4.75 -11.91
C ARG A 374 -13.71 4.27 -10.81
N ILE A 375 -13.48 4.69 -9.56
CA ILE A 375 -14.38 4.38 -8.43
C ILE A 375 -15.72 5.11 -8.60
N GLU A 376 -15.71 6.36 -9.03
CA GLU A 376 -16.93 7.14 -9.31
C GLU A 376 -17.77 6.48 -10.40
N ALA A 377 -17.14 6.01 -11.48
CA ALA A 377 -17.82 5.27 -12.55
C ALA A 377 -18.47 3.98 -12.01
N LEU A 378 -17.75 3.22 -11.16
CA LEU A 378 -18.31 2.04 -10.50
C LEU A 378 -19.52 2.40 -9.62
N TYR A 379 -19.47 3.51 -8.89
CA TYR A 379 -20.60 3.94 -8.08
C TYR A 379 -21.82 4.29 -8.94
N ALA A 380 -21.59 4.91 -10.10
CA ALA A 380 -22.64 5.24 -11.04
C ALA A 380 -23.29 3.99 -11.69
N GLU A 381 -22.52 2.90 -11.86
CA GLU A 381 -23.07 1.62 -12.33
C GLU A 381 -24.00 0.94 -11.32
N LEU A 382 -23.78 1.20 -10.02
CA LEU A 382 -24.50 0.53 -8.93
C LEU A 382 -25.69 1.34 -8.39
N HIS A 383 -25.73 2.65 -8.67
CA HIS A 383 -26.78 3.57 -8.23
C HIS A 383 -27.93 3.63 -9.24
#